data_36b60d34f5a9a2a3b8946a8769e34910
#
_entry.id   36b60d34f5a9a2a3b8946a8769e34910
#
_cell.length_a   1.000
_cell.length_b   1.000
_cell.length_c   1.000
_cell.angle_alpha   90.00
_cell.angle_beta   90.00
_cell.angle_gamma   90.00
#
_symmetry.space_group_name_H-M   'P 1'
#
loop_
_entity.id
_entity.type
_entity.pdbx_description
1 polymer ?
#
loop_
_entity_poly.entity_id
_entity_poly.type
_entity_poly.pdbx_seq_one_letter_code
_entity_poly.pdbx_strand_id
1 'polypeptide(L)'
;KCYNEINKEKDVCMEHKKKDFSLSWFFRWFLDNKAITVFLVTLLLGLNIFVLSKISFIFIPVLEFIGVIMLPVILAGLLYYLLNPIVDFMEKHKINRLVAITIVFILIALLLIWGLAVAIPSLQHQIVSFVRNLPANLQKSNKIIQDFLENRISDDVKPQLEEIANNFSDQVTTWASNFSSKAVNWVSTLISTASQVIVAIIIMPFILFYLLRDGKNLKSYLTKFIPTKFRDPVGQILTDVNTQLANYVRGQVTVAIIVAIMFIIFFKIIGLRYAVTLGVTAGILNLVPYLGSFLAMLPALVLGLIAGPLM
;
A
#
# COMPACT_ATOMS: atom_id res chain seq x y z
N LYS A 1 -62.40 21.40 49.88
CA LYS A 1 -62.02 20.20 50.70
C LYS A 1 -61.81 18.95 49.85
N CYS A 2 -62.52 18.74 48.77
CA CYS A 2 -62.29 17.55 47.85
C CYS A 2 -61.00 17.58 47.05
N TYR A 3 -60.38 18.76 46.81
CA TYR A 3 -59.15 18.82 45.96
C TYR A 3 -57.88 18.38 46.70
N ASN A 4 -57.83 18.45 47.99
CA ASN A 4 -56.71 18.05 48.86
C ASN A 4 -56.64 16.53 49.09
N GLU A 5 -57.75 15.82 49.04
CA GLU A 5 -57.78 14.37 49.26
C GLU A 5 -57.27 13.59 48.03
N ILE A 6 -57.53 14.09 46.79
CA ILE A 6 -57.10 13.43 45.54
C ILE A 6 -55.58 13.53 45.38
N ASN A 7 -54.91 14.58 45.83
CA ASN A 7 -53.46 14.69 45.78
C ASN A 7 -52.80 13.79 46.87
N LYS A 8 -53.43 13.59 48.03
CA LYS A 8 -52.88 12.71 49.05
C LYS A 8 -52.92 11.23 48.68
N GLU A 9 -53.96 10.80 47.95
CA GLU A 9 -54.02 9.44 47.38
C GLU A 9 -53.03 9.22 46.21
N LYS A 10 -52.74 10.24 45.42
CA LYS A 10 -51.72 10.14 44.33
C LYS A 10 -50.30 10.05 44.87
N ASP A 11 -50.02 10.77 45.96
CA ASP A 11 -48.70 10.71 46.59
C ASP A 11 -48.47 9.36 47.30
N VAL A 12 -49.50 8.78 47.92
CA VAL A 12 -49.46 7.45 48.52
C VAL A 12 -49.35 6.34 47.46
N CYS A 13 -49.97 6.52 46.29
CA CYS A 13 -49.84 5.55 45.18
C CYS A 13 -48.48 5.66 44.47
N MET A 14 -47.83 6.82 44.43
CA MET A 14 -46.50 6.96 43.85
C MET A 14 -45.38 6.51 44.80
N GLU A 15 -45.60 6.55 46.10
CA GLU A 15 -44.64 6.07 47.10
C GLU A 15 -44.59 4.54 47.18
N HIS A 16 -45.63 3.85 46.74
CA HIS A 16 -45.68 2.36 46.74
C HIS A 16 -45.10 1.71 45.50
N LYS A 17 -44.57 2.46 44.50
CA LYS A 17 -43.99 1.95 43.28
C LYS A 17 -42.47 2.09 43.15
N LYS A 18 -41.83 2.60 44.19
CA LYS A 18 -40.43 2.31 44.46
C LYS A 18 -40.34 1.01 45.26
N LYS A 19 -40.64 -0.10 44.65
CA LYS A 19 -40.02 -1.36 45.05
C LYS A 19 -38.53 -1.16 44.84
N ASP A 20 -37.87 -0.71 45.92
CA ASP A 20 -36.44 -0.92 46.05
C ASP A 20 -36.22 -2.40 45.76
N PHE A 21 -35.63 -2.66 44.60
CA PHE A 21 -35.03 -3.93 44.32
C PHE A 21 -33.94 -4.03 45.40
N SER A 22 -34.30 -4.60 46.55
CA SER A 22 -33.39 -4.79 47.67
C SER A 22 -32.33 -5.77 47.13
N LEU A 23 -31.32 -5.17 46.53
CA LEU A 23 -30.09 -5.88 46.21
C LEU A 23 -29.74 -6.69 47.43
N SER A 24 -29.77 -8.02 47.32
CA SER A 24 -29.48 -8.99 48.35
C SER A 24 -28.26 -8.46 49.14
N TRP A 25 -28.23 -8.64 50.47
CA TRP A 25 -27.13 -8.26 51.37
C TRP A 25 -25.77 -8.63 50.77
N PHE A 26 -25.70 -9.74 50.02
CA PHE A 26 -24.53 -10.23 49.25
C PHE A 26 -24.12 -9.24 48.16
N PHE A 27 -25.05 -8.60 47.46
CA PHE A 27 -24.77 -7.64 46.38
C PHE A 27 -24.21 -6.32 46.91
N ARG A 28 -24.74 -5.83 48.06
CA ARG A 28 -24.21 -4.63 48.74
C ARG A 28 -22.79 -4.85 49.24
N TRP A 29 -22.54 -5.97 49.90
CA TRP A 29 -21.23 -6.28 50.46
C TRP A 29 -20.17 -6.48 49.32
N PHE A 30 -20.60 -6.95 48.15
CA PHE A 30 -19.73 -7.23 47.01
C PHE A 30 -19.40 -5.97 46.19
N LEU A 31 -20.38 -5.06 45.97
CA LEU A 31 -20.21 -3.87 45.12
C LEU A 31 -19.66 -2.66 45.88
N ASP A 32 -19.88 -2.55 47.22
CA ASP A 32 -19.36 -1.44 48.01
C ASP A 32 -17.87 -1.57 48.34
N ASN A 33 -17.27 -2.77 48.15
CA ASN A 33 -15.88 -2.96 48.37
C ASN A 33 -15.07 -2.75 47.04
N LYS A 34 -14.43 -1.57 46.93
CA LYS A 34 -13.64 -1.21 45.72
C LYS A 34 -12.62 -2.27 45.30
N ALA A 35 -12.01 -2.95 46.25
CA ALA A 35 -11.02 -4.01 45.97
C ALA A 35 -11.71 -5.22 45.32
N ILE A 36 -12.88 -5.63 45.79
CA ILE A 36 -13.61 -6.77 45.20
C ILE A 36 -14.14 -6.40 43.81
N THR A 37 -14.62 -5.18 43.61
CA THR A 37 -15.08 -4.69 42.29
C THR A 37 -13.93 -4.67 41.27
N VAL A 38 -12.75 -4.15 41.66
CA VAL A 38 -11.55 -4.15 40.79
C VAL A 38 -11.13 -5.57 40.48
N PHE A 39 -11.09 -6.46 41.49
CA PHE A 39 -10.74 -7.88 41.23
C PHE A 39 -11.74 -8.55 40.28
N LEU A 40 -13.03 -8.32 40.45
CA LEU A 40 -14.08 -8.90 39.61
C LEU A 40 -14.02 -8.38 38.16
N VAL A 41 -13.79 -7.08 37.98
CA VAL A 41 -13.59 -6.47 36.65
C VAL A 41 -12.35 -7.03 35.99
N THR A 42 -11.23 -7.16 36.73
CA THR A 42 -10.00 -7.74 36.20
C THR A 42 -10.17 -9.21 35.82
N LEU A 43 -10.89 -9.97 36.65
CA LEU A 43 -11.20 -11.38 36.38
C LEU A 43 -12.11 -11.54 35.17
N LEU A 44 -13.14 -10.69 35.03
CA LEU A 44 -14.02 -10.66 33.86
C LEU A 44 -13.25 -10.27 32.58
N LEU A 45 -12.36 -9.28 32.67
CA LEU A 45 -11.50 -8.90 31.55
C LEU A 45 -10.56 -10.06 31.17
N GLY A 46 -9.92 -10.69 32.15
CA GLY A 46 -9.07 -11.87 31.91
C GLY A 46 -9.85 -13.03 31.29
N LEU A 47 -11.06 -13.31 31.79
CA LEU A 47 -11.92 -14.34 31.23
C LEU A 47 -12.34 -14.02 29.79
N ASN A 48 -12.70 -12.75 29.50
CA ASN A 48 -13.03 -12.32 28.15
C ASN A 48 -11.85 -12.48 27.19
N ILE A 49 -10.64 -12.06 27.61
CA ILE A 49 -9.39 -12.23 26.81
C ILE A 49 -9.13 -13.72 26.58
N PHE A 50 -9.27 -14.56 27.61
CA PHE A 50 -9.11 -16.01 27.48
C PHE A 50 -10.12 -16.65 26.53
N VAL A 51 -11.40 -16.29 26.62
CA VAL A 51 -12.44 -16.77 25.70
C VAL A 51 -12.16 -16.29 24.29
N LEU A 52 -11.82 -15.01 24.08
CA LEU A 52 -11.47 -14.47 22.79
C LEU A 52 -10.25 -15.18 22.18
N SER A 53 -9.24 -15.50 23.00
CA SER A 53 -8.06 -16.24 22.50
C SER A 53 -8.42 -17.68 22.08
N LYS A 54 -9.37 -18.32 22.75
CA LYS A 54 -9.85 -19.67 22.39
C LYS A 54 -10.76 -19.66 21.15
N ILE A 55 -11.49 -18.58 20.93
CA ILE A 55 -12.39 -18.41 19.78
C ILE A 55 -11.63 -17.81 18.56
N SER A 56 -10.35 -17.50 18.71
CA SER A 56 -9.54 -16.89 17.64
C SER A 56 -9.56 -17.69 16.32
N PHE A 57 -9.72 -19.02 16.37
CA PHE A 57 -9.84 -19.85 15.16
C PHE A 57 -11.04 -19.50 14.27
N ILE A 58 -12.09 -18.88 14.83
CA ILE A 58 -13.26 -18.40 14.07
C ILE A 58 -12.94 -17.07 13.37
N PHE A 59 -12.13 -16.22 14.02
CA PHE A 59 -11.77 -14.91 13.47
C PHE A 59 -10.65 -14.99 12.43
N ILE A 60 -9.73 -15.96 12.54
CA ILE A 60 -8.61 -16.12 11.61
C ILE A 60 -9.11 -16.26 10.15
N PRO A 61 -10.04 -17.15 9.78
CA PRO A 61 -10.52 -17.26 8.40
C PRO A 61 -11.19 -15.97 7.90
N VAL A 62 -11.89 -15.25 8.79
CA VAL A 62 -12.55 -13.98 8.43
C VAL A 62 -11.48 -12.90 8.15
N LEU A 63 -10.45 -12.82 8.99
CA LEU A 63 -9.34 -11.87 8.79
C LEU A 63 -8.52 -12.22 7.55
N GLU A 64 -8.26 -13.49 7.29
CA GLU A 64 -7.60 -13.97 6.07
C GLU A 64 -8.43 -13.62 4.82
N PHE A 65 -9.75 -13.86 4.85
CA PHE A 65 -10.65 -13.49 3.77
C PHE A 65 -10.66 -11.97 3.52
N ILE A 66 -10.74 -11.16 4.58
CA ILE A 66 -10.64 -9.70 4.49
C ILE A 66 -9.27 -9.32 3.89
N GLY A 67 -8.18 -9.93 4.36
CA GLY A 67 -6.83 -9.68 3.86
C GLY A 67 -6.69 -9.96 2.36
N VAL A 68 -7.25 -11.05 1.87
CA VAL A 68 -7.23 -11.42 0.45
C VAL A 68 -8.02 -10.43 -0.40
N ILE A 69 -9.18 -9.96 0.08
CA ILE A 69 -10.05 -9.03 -0.67
C ILE A 69 -9.58 -7.58 -0.54
N MET A 70 -8.92 -7.21 0.55
CA MET A 70 -8.49 -5.83 0.82
C MET A 70 -7.59 -5.29 -0.29
N LEU A 71 -6.62 -6.08 -0.75
CA LEU A 71 -5.69 -5.66 -1.81
C LEU A 71 -6.41 -5.33 -3.13
N PRO A 72 -7.27 -6.22 -3.70
CA PRO A 72 -8.07 -5.89 -4.88
C PRO A 72 -8.97 -4.67 -4.69
N VAL A 73 -9.58 -4.50 -3.52
CA VAL A 73 -10.44 -3.34 -3.21
C VAL A 73 -9.66 -2.04 -3.22
N ILE A 74 -8.49 -2.01 -2.56
CA ILE A 74 -7.62 -0.82 -2.54
C ILE A 74 -7.15 -0.49 -3.96
N LEU A 75 -6.68 -1.47 -4.73
CA LEU A 75 -6.22 -1.26 -6.10
C LEU A 75 -7.37 -0.76 -7.00
N ALA A 76 -8.56 -1.36 -6.89
CA ALA A 76 -9.74 -0.90 -7.62
C ALA A 76 -10.13 0.54 -7.24
N GLY A 77 -10.04 0.89 -5.95
CA GLY A 77 -10.27 2.26 -5.46
C GLY A 77 -9.28 3.28 -6.01
N LEU A 78 -7.99 2.94 -6.04
CA LEU A 78 -6.95 3.80 -6.62
C LEU A 78 -7.20 4.01 -8.12
N LEU A 79 -7.47 2.93 -8.87
CA LEU A 79 -7.78 3.01 -10.29
C LEU A 79 -9.10 3.76 -10.54
N TYR A 80 -10.08 3.62 -9.68
CA TYR A 80 -11.32 4.39 -9.77
C TYR A 80 -11.04 5.90 -9.73
N TYR A 81 -10.24 6.39 -8.79
CA TYR A 81 -9.92 7.82 -8.71
C TYR A 81 -9.12 8.33 -9.91
N LEU A 82 -8.33 7.47 -10.54
CA LEU A 82 -7.57 7.79 -11.75
C LEU A 82 -8.46 7.81 -13.00
N LEU A 83 -9.37 6.84 -13.12
CA LEU A 83 -10.13 6.60 -14.35
C LEU A 83 -11.48 7.29 -14.37
N ASN A 84 -12.08 7.55 -13.20
CA ASN A 84 -13.37 8.19 -13.12
C ASN A 84 -13.43 9.55 -13.86
N PRO A 85 -12.40 10.44 -13.82
CA PRO A 85 -12.42 11.67 -14.61
C PRO A 85 -12.48 11.42 -16.11
N ILE A 86 -11.84 10.34 -16.60
CA ILE A 86 -11.87 9.97 -18.02
C ILE A 86 -13.27 9.52 -18.42
N VAL A 87 -13.89 8.66 -17.60
CA VAL A 87 -15.27 8.19 -17.80
C VAL A 87 -16.25 9.38 -17.73
N ASP A 88 -16.10 10.27 -16.74
CA ASP A 88 -16.94 11.47 -16.61
C ASP A 88 -16.77 12.45 -17.79
N PHE A 89 -15.54 12.57 -18.34
CA PHE A 89 -15.27 13.35 -19.54
C PHE A 89 -16.01 12.77 -20.75
N MET A 90 -15.97 11.45 -20.95
CA MET A 90 -16.69 10.77 -22.03
C MET A 90 -18.21 10.89 -21.86
N GLU A 91 -18.72 10.79 -20.63
CA GLU A 91 -20.14 10.97 -20.31
C GLU A 91 -20.63 12.38 -20.67
N LYS A 92 -19.82 13.41 -20.41
CA LYS A 92 -20.10 14.81 -20.83
C LYS A 92 -20.21 14.97 -22.33
N HIS A 93 -19.55 14.11 -23.12
CA HIS A 93 -19.64 14.08 -24.59
C HIS A 93 -20.78 13.18 -25.09
N LYS A 94 -21.82 12.94 -24.29
CA LYS A 94 -23.03 12.16 -24.62
C LYS A 94 -22.78 10.65 -24.84
N ILE A 95 -21.66 10.12 -24.39
CA ILE A 95 -21.41 8.68 -24.41
C ILE A 95 -22.05 8.06 -23.16
N ASN A 96 -22.83 6.99 -23.34
CA ASN A 96 -23.41 6.27 -22.21
C ASN A 96 -22.32 5.80 -21.26
N ARG A 97 -22.55 5.96 -19.93
CA ARG A 97 -21.58 5.61 -18.90
C ARG A 97 -21.06 4.18 -19.03
N LEU A 98 -21.92 3.20 -19.31
CA LEU A 98 -21.52 1.81 -19.52
C LEU A 98 -20.56 1.65 -20.71
N VAL A 99 -20.87 2.32 -21.83
CA VAL A 99 -20.00 2.29 -23.03
C VAL A 99 -18.65 2.94 -22.73
N ALA A 100 -18.64 4.09 -22.03
CA ALA A 100 -17.42 4.76 -21.62
C ALA A 100 -16.54 3.86 -20.73
N ILE A 101 -17.14 3.18 -19.76
CA ILE A 101 -16.41 2.21 -18.89
C ILE A 101 -15.83 1.09 -19.74
N THR A 102 -16.60 0.49 -20.65
CA THR A 102 -16.13 -0.61 -21.50
C THR A 102 -14.94 -0.17 -22.37
N ILE A 103 -15.01 1.01 -22.98
CA ILE A 103 -13.92 1.56 -23.79
C ILE A 103 -12.66 1.76 -22.95
N VAL A 104 -12.79 2.33 -21.75
CA VAL A 104 -11.67 2.55 -20.83
C VAL A 104 -11.06 1.20 -20.40
N PHE A 105 -11.88 0.19 -20.12
CA PHE A 105 -11.39 -1.16 -19.76
C PHE A 105 -10.61 -1.82 -20.91
N ILE A 106 -11.13 -1.76 -22.14
CA ILE A 106 -10.46 -2.30 -23.30
C ILE A 106 -9.13 -1.58 -23.52
N LEU A 107 -9.12 -0.25 -23.43
CA LEU A 107 -7.91 0.56 -23.61
C LEU A 107 -6.84 0.21 -22.57
N ILE A 108 -7.23 0.07 -21.31
CA ILE A 108 -6.31 -0.32 -20.22
C ILE A 108 -5.82 -1.75 -20.43
N ALA A 109 -6.68 -2.68 -20.78
CA ALA A 109 -6.29 -4.06 -21.04
C ALA A 109 -5.26 -4.14 -22.17
N LEU A 110 -5.50 -3.44 -23.28
CA LEU A 110 -4.55 -3.36 -24.41
C LEU A 110 -3.21 -2.72 -23.98
N LEU A 111 -3.27 -1.63 -23.20
CA LEU A 111 -2.08 -0.95 -22.71
C LEU A 111 -1.29 -1.82 -21.74
N LEU A 112 -1.96 -2.56 -20.86
CA LEU A 112 -1.31 -3.51 -19.94
C LEU A 112 -0.69 -4.68 -20.68
N ILE A 113 -1.40 -5.30 -21.63
CA ILE A 113 -0.87 -6.41 -22.45
C ILE A 113 0.35 -5.96 -23.23
N TRP A 114 0.25 -4.83 -23.93
CA TRP A 114 1.35 -4.26 -24.69
C TRP A 114 2.54 -3.88 -23.78
N GLY A 115 2.28 -3.20 -22.67
CA GLY A 115 3.28 -2.79 -21.70
C GLY A 115 4.03 -4.00 -21.11
N LEU A 116 3.31 -5.04 -20.69
CA LEU A 116 3.91 -6.27 -20.14
C LEU A 116 4.70 -7.04 -21.22
N ALA A 117 4.18 -7.13 -22.44
CA ALA A 117 4.85 -7.80 -23.55
C ALA A 117 6.19 -7.15 -23.93
N VAL A 118 6.30 -5.82 -23.74
CA VAL A 118 7.55 -5.09 -24.01
C VAL A 118 8.44 -5.02 -22.77
N ALA A 119 7.86 -4.75 -21.59
CA ALA A 119 8.63 -4.54 -20.38
C ALA A 119 9.27 -5.82 -19.84
N ILE A 120 8.55 -6.94 -19.82
CA ILE A 120 9.08 -8.19 -19.25
C ILE A 120 10.34 -8.68 -19.99
N PRO A 121 10.36 -8.85 -21.32
CA PRO A 121 11.58 -9.26 -22.03
C PRO A 121 12.71 -8.24 -21.91
N SER A 122 12.36 -6.93 -21.96
CA SER A 122 13.35 -5.86 -21.80
C SER A 122 14.03 -5.91 -20.43
N LEU A 123 13.27 -6.06 -19.35
CA LEU A 123 13.80 -6.18 -18.00
C LEU A 123 14.66 -7.44 -17.83
N GLN A 124 14.22 -8.59 -18.33
CA GLN A 124 14.99 -9.83 -18.28
C GLN A 124 16.34 -9.66 -19.00
N HIS A 125 16.33 -9.14 -20.22
CA HIS A 125 17.56 -8.87 -20.97
C HIS A 125 18.50 -7.90 -20.25
N GLN A 126 17.97 -6.87 -19.63
CA GLN A 126 18.76 -5.87 -18.93
C GLN A 126 19.37 -6.44 -17.65
N ILE A 127 18.61 -7.20 -16.85
CA ILE A 127 19.09 -7.85 -15.63
C ILE A 127 20.20 -8.85 -15.98
N VAL A 128 19.96 -9.72 -16.95
CA VAL A 128 20.96 -10.73 -17.38
C VAL A 128 22.20 -10.07 -17.96
N SER A 129 22.06 -9.05 -18.81
CA SER A 129 23.19 -8.31 -19.40
C SER A 129 23.99 -7.56 -18.32
N PHE A 130 23.30 -6.96 -17.36
CA PHE A 130 23.93 -6.28 -16.23
C PHE A 130 24.81 -7.25 -15.44
N VAL A 131 24.24 -8.36 -14.98
CA VAL A 131 24.97 -9.35 -14.19
C VAL A 131 26.13 -9.96 -14.96
N ARG A 132 25.95 -10.27 -16.26
CA ARG A 132 26.99 -10.84 -17.11
C ARG A 132 28.15 -9.87 -17.33
N ASN A 133 27.88 -8.59 -17.48
CA ASN A 133 28.90 -7.57 -17.74
C ASN A 133 29.52 -7.00 -16.47
N LEU A 134 28.92 -7.23 -15.30
CA LEU A 134 29.37 -6.70 -14.03
C LEU A 134 30.83 -7.08 -13.69
N PRO A 135 31.26 -8.35 -13.77
CA PRO A 135 32.65 -8.71 -13.45
C PRO A 135 33.68 -8.00 -14.35
N ALA A 136 33.36 -7.89 -15.65
CA ALA A 136 34.26 -7.21 -16.61
C ALA A 136 34.35 -5.69 -16.35
N ASN A 137 33.23 -5.08 -15.95
CA ASN A 137 33.22 -3.65 -15.60
C ASN A 137 33.94 -3.37 -14.28
N LEU A 138 33.78 -4.26 -13.26
CA LEU A 138 34.50 -4.15 -12.00
C LEU A 138 36.02 -4.31 -12.20
N GLN A 139 36.45 -5.25 -13.04
CA GLN A 139 37.86 -5.37 -13.38
C GLN A 139 38.44 -4.13 -14.08
N LYS A 140 37.67 -3.47 -14.96
CA LYS A 140 38.07 -2.21 -15.56
C LYS A 140 38.17 -1.08 -14.50
N SER A 141 37.20 -1.01 -13.60
CA SER A 141 37.22 -0.02 -12.52
C SER A 141 38.37 -0.26 -11.56
N ASN A 142 38.68 -1.50 -11.22
CA ASN A 142 39.83 -1.85 -10.39
C ASN A 142 41.15 -1.45 -11.08
N LYS A 143 41.30 -1.63 -12.41
CA LYS A 143 42.48 -1.13 -13.11
C LYS A 143 42.62 0.36 -13.08
N ILE A 144 41.53 1.12 -13.26
CA ILE A 144 41.54 2.58 -13.16
C ILE A 144 41.92 3.03 -11.73
N ILE A 145 41.40 2.33 -10.71
CA ILE A 145 41.76 2.60 -9.31
C ILE A 145 43.24 2.30 -9.06
N GLN A 146 43.76 1.18 -9.55
CA GLN A 146 45.17 0.81 -9.45
C GLN A 146 46.08 1.85 -10.16
N ASP A 147 45.78 2.24 -11.39
CA ASP A 147 46.52 3.26 -12.11
C ASP A 147 46.48 4.62 -11.38
N PHE A 148 45.39 4.96 -10.73
CA PHE A 148 45.27 6.17 -9.92
C PHE A 148 46.08 6.08 -8.62
N LEU A 149 46.06 4.92 -7.96
CA LEU A 149 46.82 4.64 -6.74
C LEU A 149 48.33 4.66 -7.00
N GLU A 150 48.78 4.06 -8.12
CA GLU A 150 50.19 4.03 -8.50
C GLU A 150 50.74 5.43 -8.77
N ASN A 151 49.93 6.30 -9.37
CA ASN A 151 50.42 7.61 -9.86
C ASN A 151 50.26 8.77 -8.85
N ARG A 152 49.46 8.62 -7.78
CA ARG A 152 49.11 9.75 -6.91
C ARG A 152 49.14 9.49 -5.40
N ILE A 153 49.36 8.28 -4.92
CA ILE A 153 49.23 7.95 -3.49
C ILE A 153 50.54 7.33 -2.96
N SER A 154 50.90 7.73 -1.72
CA SER A 154 52.06 7.23 -1.00
C SER A 154 51.97 5.71 -0.74
N ASP A 155 53.10 5.01 -0.78
CA ASP A 155 53.16 3.55 -0.70
C ASP A 155 52.58 2.95 0.60
N ASP A 156 52.51 3.73 1.66
CA ASP A 156 51.98 3.29 2.97
C ASP A 156 50.42 3.09 2.96
N VAL A 157 49.68 3.72 2.06
CA VAL A 157 48.21 3.67 2.03
C VAL A 157 47.68 2.75 0.92
N LYS A 158 48.50 2.45 -0.09
CA LYS A 158 48.15 1.60 -1.23
C LYS A 158 47.52 0.27 -0.84
N PRO A 159 48.14 -0.56 0.07
CA PRO A 159 47.63 -1.89 0.38
C PRO A 159 46.23 -1.86 1.01
N GLN A 160 45.96 -0.85 1.86
CA GLN A 160 44.65 -0.70 2.50
C GLN A 160 43.55 -0.33 1.50
N LEU A 161 43.86 0.54 0.51
CA LEU A 161 42.92 0.94 -0.51
C LEU A 161 42.64 -0.19 -1.53
N GLU A 162 43.66 -0.97 -1.89
CA GLU A 162 43.50 -2.17 -2.71
C GLU A 162 42.63 -3.23 -2.05
N GLU A 163 42.84 -3.46 -0.76
CA GLU A 163 41.99 -4.38 0.01
C GLU A 163 40.54 -3.91 0.05
N ILE A 164 40.30 -2.63 0.29
CA ILE A 164 38.94 -2.04 0.28
C ILE A 164 38.30 -2.16 -1.11
N ALA A 165 39.04 -1.86 -2.19
CA ALA A 165 38.55 -1.95 -3.55
C ALA A 165 38.20 -3.38 -3.95
N ASN A 166 39.03 -4.37 -3.60
CA ASN A 166 38.79 -5.78 -3.87
C ASN A 166 37.60 -6.31 -3.05
N ASN A 167 37.55 -6.02 -1.76
CA ASN A 167 36.42 -6.40 -0.89
C ASN A 167 35.10 -5.80 -1.38
N PHE A 168 35.12 -4.53 -1.82
CA PHE A 168 33.95 -3.88 -2.40
C PHE A 168 33.52 -4.56 -3.73
N SER A 169 34.46 -4.88 -4.60
CA SER A 169 34.21 -5.57 -5.86
C SER A 169 33.56 -6.94 -5.64
N ASP A 170 34.08 -7.73 -4.70
CA ASP A 170 33.56 -9.05 -4.36
C ASP A 170 32.16 -8.98 -3.73
N GLN A 171 31.93 -8.02 -2.83
CA GLN A 171 30.63 -7.79 -2.23
C GLN A 171 29.58 -7.36 -3.29
N VAL A 172 29.93 -6.44 -4.19
CA VAL A 172 29.04 -5.99 -5.26
C VAL A 172 28.72 -7.13 -6.23
N THR A 173 29.72 -7.95 -6.59
CA THR A 173 29.53 -9.11 -7.46
C THR A 173 28.61 -10.17 -6.82
N THR A 174 28.85 -10.47 -5.56
CA THR A 174 28.03 -11.41 -4.78
C THR A 174 26.60 -10.87 -4.62
N TRP A 175 26.44 -9.59 -4.30
CA TRP A 175 25.13 -8.94 -4.21
C TRP A 175 24.39 -8.99 -5.55
N ALA A 176 25.04 -8.67 -6.65
CA ALA A 176 24.42 -8.63 -7.96
C ALA A 176 24.02 -10.02 -8.47
N SER A 177 24.83 -11.06 -8.22
CA SER A 177 24.49 -12.43 -8.56
C SER A 177 23.29 -12.94 -7.74
N ASN A 178 23.28 -12.64 -6.44
CA ASN A 178 22.16 -12.94 -5.56
C ASN A 178 20.89 -12.18 -5.93
N PHE A 179 21.03 -10.91 -6.30
CA PHE A 179 19.91 -10.10 -6.77
C PHE A 179 19.34 -10.65 -8.09
N SER A 180 20.20 -11.00 -9.05
CA SER A 180 19.76 -11.56 -10.33
C SER A 180 19.02 -12.88 -10.16
N SER A 181 19.55 -13.81 -9.38
CA SER A 181 18.90 -15.10 -9.12
C SER A 181 17.58 -14.93 -8.39
N LYS A 182 17.53 -14.04 -7.40
CA LYS A 182 16.29 -13.72 -6.69
C LYS A 182 15.29 -13.01 -7.61
N ALA A 183 15.71 -12.07 -8.44
CA ALA A 183 14.83 -11.34 -9.36
C ALA A 183 14.23 -12.29 -10.42
N VAL A 184 15.02 -13.18 -11.01
CA VAL A 184 14.53 -14.19 -11.94
C VAL A 184 13.57 -15.17 -11.24
N ASN A 185 13.92 -15.64 -10.05
CA ASN A 185 13.04 -16.49 -9.26
C ASN A 185 11.76 -15.77 -8.85
N TRP A 186 11.85 -14.48 -8.51
CA TRP A 186 10.67 -13.69 -8.16
C TRP A 186 9.70 -13.52 -9.33
N VAL A 187 10.20 -13.25 -10.53
CA VAL A 187 9.41 -13.25 -11.77
C VAL A 187 8.77 -14.61 -12.03
N SER A 188 9.53 -15.70 -11.86
CA SER A 188 9.01 -17.07 -12.00
C SER A 188 7.95 -17.39 -10.93
N THR A 189 8.16 -16.92 -9.69
CA THR A 189 7.22 -17.10 -8.57
C THR A 189 5.95 -16.29 -8.79
N LEU A 190 6.04 -15.07 -9.32
CA LEU A 190 4.84 -14.29 -9.68
C LEU A 190 3.97 -15.03 -10.72
N ILE A 191 4.60 -15.74 -11.66
CA ILE A 191 3.89 -16.56 -12.64
C ILE A 191 3.31 -17.83 -11.99
N SER A 192 4.03 -18.46 -11.07
CA SER A 192 3.63 -19.72 -10.42
C SER A 192 2.67 -19.53 -9.22
N THR A 193 2.73 -18.37 -8.52
CA THR A 193 1.78 -18.02 -7.45
C THR A 193 0.47 -17.49 -8.02
N ALA A 194 0.15 -17.91 -9.26
CA ALA A 194 -0.98 -17.46 -10.02
C ALA A 194 -2.34 -17.59 -9.29
N SER A 195 -2.48 -18.50 -8.32
CA SER A 195 -3.76 -18.70 -7.65
C SER A 195 -4.21 -17.51 -6.81
N GLN A 196 -3.31 -16.87 -6.07
CA GLN A 196 -3.64 -15.66 -5.29
C GLN A 196 -3.73 -14.40 -6.17
N VAL A 197 -2.88 -14.33 -7.19
CA VAL A 197 -2.87 -13.24 -8.17
C VAL A 197 -4.09 -13.32 -9.10
N ILE A 198 -4.54 -14.52 -9.48
CA ILE A 198 -5.76 -14.71 -10.29
C ILE A 198 -6.99 -14.16 -9.58
N VAL A 199 -7.13 -14.41 -8.27
CA VAL A 199 -8.23 -13.85 -7.47
C VAL A 199 -8.21 -12.31 -7.54
N ALA A 200 -7.03 -11.70 -7.37
CA ALA A 200 -6.90 -10.24 -7.45
C ALA A 200 -7.15 -9.71 -8.88
N ILE A 201 -6.65 -10.39 -9.91
CA ILE A 201 -6.82 -10.02 -11.33
C ILE A 201 -8.29 -10.10 -11.76
N ILE A 202 -9.06 -11.06 -11.23
CA ILE A 202 -10.49 -11.21 -11.56
C ILE A 202 -11.34 -10.27 -10.72
N ILE A 203 -11.10 -10.21 -9.41
CA ILE A 203 -11.93 -9.43 -8.48
C ILE A 203 -11.74 -7.93 -8.68
N MET A 204 -10.51 -7.45 -8.89
CA MET A 204 -10.20 -6.03 -9.01
C MET A 204 -10.94 -5.35 -10.18
N PRO A 205 -10.92 -5.86 -11.43
CA PRO A 205 -11.70 -5.28 -12.51
C PRO A 205 -13.21 -5.30 -12.24
N PHE A 206 -13.70 -6.35 -11.60
CA PHE A 206 -15.10 -6.45 -11.22
C PHE A 206 -15.51 -5.35 -10.25
N ILE A 207 -14.75 -5.17 -9.17
CA ILE A 207 -14.96 -4.09 -8.20
C ILE A 207 -14.84 -2.73 -8.89
N LEU A 208 -13.81 -2.55 -9.70
CA LEU A 208 -13.56 -1.30 -10.45
C LEU A 208 -14.73 -0.95 -11.37
N PHE A 209 -15.29 -1.95 -12.06
CA PHE A 209 -16.47 -1.75 -12.90
C PHE A 209 -17.66 -1.21 -12.09
N TYR A 210 -17.97 -1.82 -10.95
CA TYR A 210 -19.05 -1.35 -10.09
C TYR A 210 -18.76 0.03 -9.48
N LEU A 211 -17.52 0.29 -9.07
CA LEU A 211 -17.12 1.61 -8.59
C LEU A 211 -17.26 2.67 -9.68
N LEU A 212 -16.83 2.41 -10.90
CA LEU A 212 -17.00 3.34 -12.01
C LEU A 212 -18.47 3.53 -12.40
N ARG A 213 -19.30 2.50 -12.31
CA ARG A 213 -20.72 2.57 -12.63
C ARG A 213 -21.53 3.29 -11.56
N ASP A 214 -21.38 2.87 -10.32
CA ASP A 214 -22.28 3.25 -9.21
C ASP A 214 -21.59 4.11 -8.14
N GLY A 215 -20.30 4.40 -8.28
CA GLY A 215 -19.48 5.10 -7.26
C GLY A 215 -20.00 6.49 -6.90
N LYS A 216 -20.68 7.18 -7.83
CA LYS A 216 -21.35 8.48 -7.55
C LYS A 216 -22.43 8.33 -6.44
N ASN A 217 -23.06 7.17 -6.34
CA ASN A 217 -24.12 6.88 -5.39
C ASN A 217 -23.62 6.24 -4.08
N LEU A 218 -22.33 5.88 -4.00
CA LEU A 218 -21.75 5.14 -2.88
C LEU A 218 -21.98 5.86 -1.53
N LYS A 219 -21.82 7.19 -1.51
CA LYS A 219 -22.11 8.01 -0.34
C LYS A 219 -23.57 7.82 0.13
N SER A 220 -24.51 7.89 -0.80
CA SER A 220 -25.94 7.74 -0.49
C SER A 220 -26.28 6.33 0.05
N TYR A 221 -25.63 5.29 -0.47
CA TYR A 221 -25.82 3.93 0.03
C TYR A 221 -25.25 3.77 1.43
N LEU A 222 -24.02 4.23 1.68
CA LEU A 222 -23.37 4.12 2.98
C LEU A 222 -24.12 4.89 4.07
N THR A 223 -24.61 6.09 3.77
CA THR A 223 -25.33 6.92 4.75
C THR A 223 -26.68 6.34 5.15
N LYS A 224 -27.29 5.43 4.35
CA LYS A 224 -28.54 4.75 4.72
C LYS A 224 -28.42 3.84 5.95
N PHE A 225 -27.24 3.26 6.16
CA PHE A 225 -26.97 2.37 7.31
C PHE A 225 -26.68 3.14 8.59
N ILE A 226 -26.55 4.47 8.53
CA ILE A 226 -26.19 5.32 9.66
C ILE A 226 -27.47 5.90 10.28
N PRO A 227 -27.60 5.89 11.63
CA PRO A 227 -28.69 6.55 12.31
C PRO A 227 -28.82 8.01 11.90
N THR A 228 -30.04 8.52 11.78
CA THR A 228 -30.36 9.86 11.24
C THR A 228 -29.57 10.98 11.93
N LYS A 229 -29.33 10.85 13.24
CA LYS A 229 -28.58 11.83 14.04
C LYS A 229 -27.14 12.05 13.56
N PHE A 230 -26.49 11.02 13.03
CA PHE A 230 -25.09 11.04 12.60
C PHE A 230 -24.92 11.09 11.07
N ARG A 231 -26.02 11.07 10.32
CA ARG A 231 -26.00 10.95 8.84
C ARG A 231 -25.31 12.14 8.17
N ASP A 232 -25.61 13.36 8.60
CA ASP A 232 -25.05 14.57 8.00
C ASP A 232 -23.56 14.75 8.30
N PRO A 233 -23.10 14.65 9.58
CA PRO A 233 -21.67 14.69 9.88
C PRO A 233 -20.85 13.62 9.13
N VAL A 234 -21.32 12.37 9.13
CA VAL A 234 -20.64 11.29 8.45
C VAL A 234 -20.67 11.49 6.94
N GLY A 235 -21.79 11.99 6.39
CA GLY A 235 -21.91 12.34 4.98
C GLY A 235 -20.90 13.41 4.54
N GLN A 236 -20.61 14.41 5.36
CA GLN A 236 -19.57 15.41 5.13
C GLN A 236 -18.17 14.77 5.14
N ILE A 237 -17.85 14.00 6.20
CA ILE A 237 -16.57 13.28 6.29
C ILE A 237 -16.34 12.39 5.08
N LEU A 238 -17.33 11.61 4.63
CA LEU A 238 -17.20 10.77 3.44
C LEU A 238 -16.91 11.59 2.17
N THR A 239 -17.51 12.79 2.05
CA THR A 239 -17.24 13.67 0.91
C THR A 239 -15.83 14.23 0.95
N ASP A 240 -15.37 14.67 2.12
CA ASP A 240 -14.03 15.23 2.32
C ASP A 240 -12.96 14.17 2.08
N VAL A 241 -13.12 12.97 2.63
CA VAL A 241 -12.23 11.82 2.40
C VAL A 241 -12.19 11.46 0.91
N ASN A 242 -13.34 11.36 0.25
CA ASN A 242 -13.41 11.05 -1.19
C ASN A 242 -12.66 12.11 -2.02
N THR A 243 -12.82 13.39 -1.71
CA THR A 243 -12.15 14.49 -2.41
C THR A 243 -10.65 14.47 -2.16
N GLN A 244 -10.23 14.27 -0.91
CA GLN A 244 -8.81 14.20 -0.54
C GLN A 244 -8.12 13.00 -1.20
N LEU A 245 -8.74 11.82 -1.18
CA LEU A 245 -8.21 10.62 -1.85
C LEU A 245 -8.11 10.83 -3.36
N ALA A 246 -9.13 11.42 -4.00
CA ALA A 246 -9.09 11.72 -5.42
C ALA A 246 -7.92 12.66 -5.79
N ASN A 247 -7.74 13.72 -5.03
CA ASN A 247 -6.67 14.70 -5.25
C ASN A 247 -5.30 14.07 -4.98
N TYR A 248 -5.18 13.27 -3.92
CA TYR A 248 -3.93 12.58 -3.57
C TYR A 248 -3.51 11.60 -4.69
N VAL A 249 -4.42 10.73 -5.13
CA VAL A 249 -4.10 9.73 -6.18
C VAL A 249 -3.70 10.40 -7.48
N ARG A 250 -4.43 11.43 -7.92
CA ARG A 250 -4.09 12.19 -9.14
C ARG A 250 -2.75 12.91 -9.00
N GLY A 251 -2.53 13.56 -7.85
CA GLY A 251 -1.26 14.21 -7.55
C GLY A 251 -0.09 13.22 -7.57
N GLN A 252 -0.25 12.05 -6.94
CA GLN A 252 0.78 11.02 -6.88
C GLN A 252 1.15 10.47 -8.27
N VAL A 253 0.14 10.23 -9.13
CA VAL A 253 0.39 9.78 -10.51
C VAL A 253 1.10 10.88 -11.32
N THR A 254 0.72 12.14 -11.15
CA THR A 254 1.39 13.27 -11.80
C THR A 254 2.85 13.36 -11.38
N VAL A 255 3.13 13.26 -10.07
CA VAL A 255 4.49 13.23 -9.54
C VAL A 255 5.28 12.04 -10.07
N ALA A 256 4.67 10.84 -10.12
CA ALA A 256 5.30 9.64 -10.65
C ALA A 256 5.74 9.80 -12.12
N ILE A 257 4.89 10.41 -12.95
CA ILE A 257 5.21 10.70 -14.36
C ILE A 257 6.35 11.72 -14.47
N ILE A 258 6.29 12.81 -13.71
CA ILE A 258 7.35 13.84 -13.72
C ILE A 258 8.69 13.22 -13.29
N VAL A 259 8.69 12.44 -12.22
CA VAL A 259 9.88 11.74 -11.70
C VAL A 259 10.43 10.77 -12.75
N ALA A 260 9.57 9.97 -13.41
CA ALA A 260 10.00 9.08 -14.49
C ALA A 260 10.72 9.85 -15.60
N ILE A 261 10.13 10.93 -16.08
CA ILE A 261 10.71 11.77 -17.15
C ILE A 261 12.03 12.38 -16.70
N MET A 262 12.09 12.95 -15.50
CA MET A 262 13.32 13.54 -14.96
C MET A 262 14.44 12.51 -14.84
N PHE A 263 14.18 11.32 -14.33
CA PHE A 263 15.17 10.26 -14.22
C PHE A 263 15.63 9.77 -15.62
N ILE A 264 14.71 9.62 -16.58
CA ILE A 264 15.07 9.25 -17.96
C ILE A 264 16.03 10.29 -18.55
N ILE A 265 15.72 11.58 -18.43
CA ILE A 265 16.56 12.65 -18.97
C ILE A 265 17.92 12.66 -18.27
N PHE A 266 17.93 12.60 -16.94
CA PHE A 266 19.15 12.64 -16.15
C PHE A 266 20.05 11.42 -16.44
N PHE A 267 19.50 10.21 -16.48
CA PHE A 267 20.26 9.01 -16.80
C PHE A 267 20.76 8.98 -18.25
N LYS A 268 20.02 9.59 -19.21
CA LYS A 268 20.49 9.75 -20.59
C LYS A 268 21.65 10.74 -20.68
N ILE A 269 21.61 11.84 -19.94
CA ILE A 269 22.70 12.83 -19.92
C ILE A 269 23.99 12.20 -19.36
N ILE A 270 23.87 11.37 -18.30
CA ILE A 270 25.00 10.64 -17.72
C ILE A 270 25.49 9.50 -18.63
N GLY A 271 24.77 9.17 -19.72
CA GLY A 271 25.16 8.10 -20.64
C GLY A 271 24.82 6.68 -20.14
N LEU A 272 23.94 6.53 -19.15
CA LEU A 272 23.56 5.23 -18.64
C LEU A 272 22.81 4.42 -19.70
N ARG A 273 23.31 3.20 -19.98
CA ARG A 273 22.80 2.30 -21.02
C ARG A 273 21.31 1.93 -20.86
N TYR A 274 20.79 1.95 -19.63
CA TYR A 274 19.43 1.53 -19.27
C TYR A 274 18.56 2.69 -18.77
N ALA A 275 18.86 3.90 -19.19
CA ALA A 275 18.23 5.14 -18.70
C ALA A 275 16.70 5.12 -18.72
N VAL A 276 16.10 4.64 -19.82
CA VAL A 276 14.63 4.60 -19.97
C VAL A 276 14.00 3.61 -18.99
N THR A 277 14.56 2.41 -18.91
CA THR A 277 14.01 1.38 -18.00
C THR A 277 14.14 1.78 -16.55
N LEU A 278 15.30 2.30 -16.15
CA LEU A 278 15.52 2.79 -14.78
C LEU A 278 14.60 3.94 -14.45
N GLY A 279 14.42 4.90 -15.35
CA GLY A 279 13.55 6.04 -15.14
C GLY A 279 12.06 5.65 -15.06
N VAL A 280 11.58 4.75 -15.94
CA VAL A 280 10.21 4.24 -15.86
C VAL A 280 10.00 3.43 -14.57
N THR A 281 10.95 2.58 -14.20
CA THR A 281 10.89 1.80 -12.96
C THR A 281 10.86 2.73 -11.74
N ALA A 282 11.68 3.79 -11.72
CA ALA A 282 11.68 4.81 -10.68
C ALA A 282 10.31 5.49 -10.55
N GLY A 283 9.71 5.86 -11.68
CA GLY A 283 8.38 6.46 -11.70
C GLY A 283 7.29 5.52 -11.16
N ILE A 284 7.28 4.26 -11.59
CA ILE A 284 6.32 3.26 -11.11
C ILE A 284 6.49 3.02 -9.60
N LEU A 285 7.71 2.85 -9.13
CA LEU A 285 8.01 2.67 -7.72
C LEU A 285 7.62 3.91 -6.89
N ASN A 286 7.69 5.11 -7.48
CA ASN A 286 7.31 6.35 -6.82
C ASN A 286 5.80 6.50 -6.59
N LEU A 287 4.96 5.60 -7.14
CA LEU A 287 3.55 5.53 -6.74
C LEU A 287 3.40 5.25 -5.22
N VAL A 288 4.40 4.59 -4.63
CA VAL A 288 4.52 4.47 -3.18
C VAL A 288 5.48 5.54 -2.67
N PRO A 289 5.00 6.53 -1.88
CA PRO A 289 5.84 7.64 -1.40
C PRO A 289 7.13 7.16 -0.75
N TYR A 290 8.24 7.83 -1.03
CA TYR A 290 9.59 7.59 -0.51
C TYR A 290 10.27 6.29 -0.98
N LEU A 291 9.54 5.19 -1.22
CA LEU A 291 10.12 3.92 -1.65
C LEU A 291 10.70 3.99 -3.07
N GLY A 292 10.00 4.67 -3.96
CA GLY A 292 10.38 4.73 -5.37
C GLY A 292 11.74 5.40 -5.59
N SER A 293 11.93 6.56 -5.02
CA SER A 293 13.18 7.32 -5.16
C SER A 293 14.37 6.59 -4.55
N PHE A 294 14.19 5.98 -3.38
CA PHE A 294 15.24 5.23 -2.70
C PHE A 294 15.64 3.96 -3.47
N LEU A 295 14.66 3.17 -3.90
CA LEU A 295 14.93 1.93 -4.67
C LEU A 295 15.49 2.20 -6.06
N ALA A 296 15.12 3.31 -6.69
CA ALA A 296 15.68 3.71 -7.99
C ALA A 296 17.11 4.22 -7.89
N MET A 297 17.48 4.83 -6.76
CA MET A 297 18.84 5.34 -6.52
C MET A 297 19.86 4.20 -6.41
N LEU A 298 19.49 3.05 -5.81
CA LEU A 298 20.42 1.94 -5.59
C LEU A 298 21.02 1.39 -6.88
N PRO A 299 20.25 0.94 -7.91
CA PRO A 299 20.83 0.46 -9.16
C PRO A 299 21.55 1.57 -9.94
N ALA A 300 21.08 2.82 -9.85
CA ALA A 300 21.74 3.94 -10.50
C ALA A 300 23.10 4.25 -9.88
N LEU A 301 23.23 4.16 -8.56
CA LEU A 301 24.48 4.37 -7.83
C LEU A 301 25.49 3.26 -8.18
N VAL A 302 25.05 2.01 -8.19
CA VAL A 302 25.89 0.86 -8.58
C VAL A 302 26.37 1.01 -10.02
N LEU A 303 25.48 1.36 -10.96
CA LEU A 303 25.85 1.58 -12.35
C LEU A 303 26.78 2.77 -12.54
N GLY A 304 26.56 3.86 -11.80
CA GLY A 304 27.44 5.04 -11.82
C GLY A 304 28.84 4.73 -11.30
N LEU A 305 28.96 3.96 -10.23
CA LEU A 305 30.26 3.54 -9.68
C LEU A 305 31.00 2.61 -10.65
N ILE A 306 30.28 1.76 -11.41
CA ILE A 306 30.86 0.82 -12.38
C ILE A 306 31.25 1.55 -13.67
N ALA A 307 30.50 2.58 -14.06
CA ALA A 307 30.82 3.38 -15.25
C ALA A 307 32.08 4.26 -15.10
N GLY A 308 32.54 4.44 -13.87
CA GLY A 308 33.76 5.17 -13.50
C GLY A 308 33.53 6.65 -13.20
N PRO A 309 34.47 7.29 -12.44
CA PRO A 309 34.34 8.67 -11.99
C PRO A 309 34.56 9.76 -13.05
N LEU A 310 34.63 9.37 -14.32
CA LEU A 310 34.91 10.26 -15.48
C LEU A 310 33.76 10.32 -16.50
N MET A 311 32.53 9.89 -16.13
CA MET A 311 31.31 10.19 -16.89
C MET A 311 30.45 11.24 -16.23
#